data_edcca6fd8b22e57500712f84052418ae
#
_entry.id   edcca6fd8b22e57500712f84052418ae
#
_cell.length_a   1.000
_cell.length_b   1.000
_cell.length_c   1.000
_cell.angle_alpha   90.00
_cell.angle_beta   90.00
_cell.angle_gamma   90.00
#
_symmetry.space_group_name_H-M   'P 1'
#
loop_
_entity.id
_entity.type
_entity.pdbx_description
1 polymer ?
#
loop_
_entity_poly.entity_id
_entity_poly.type
_entity_poly.pdbx_seq_one_letter_code
_entity_poly.pdbx_strand_id
1 'polypeptide(L)'
;MSATDRTRELRSLLFRLRKRVKPLAPGHAGAPPEGTDPVVHELVYSFLVWEASAPLATAALGRMRTAVVDYNELRVCYPLELASLMGEGYPLAVERATRLRAALTEVYRREHGTMLGRLIDLPKRDARAYLEALEGVPPFVAARVVLLALGGHAVPLDAMLHGMLAAEEAVEPDGTIIDAMGWLERTLRAKESEEAYLLLEAWRKRKAPKVGPTAGAGPKRSSKVQGRSRGSETEP
;
A
#
# COMPACT_ATOMS: atom_id res chain seq x y z
N MET A 1 27.46 15.97 -3.94
CA MET A 1 26.60 17.15 -4.23
C MET A 1 26.19 17.84 -2.93
N SER A 2 26.07 19.18 -2.87
CA SER A 2 25.68 19.86 -1.63
C SER A 2 24.17 19.70 -1.34
N ALA A 3 23.76 19.90 -0.07
CA ALA A 3 22.33 19.88 0.28
C ALA A 3 21.53 20.97 -0.46
N THR A 4 22.16 22.13 -0.73
CA THR A 4 21.57 23.22 -1.51
C THR A 4 21.32 22.81 -2.95
N ASP A 5 22.25 22.08 -3.57
CA ASP A 5 22.10 21.59 -4.94
C ASP A 5 20.96 20.59 -5.03
N ARG A 6 20.89 19.64 -4.10
CA ARG A 6 19.77 18.66 -4.05
C ARG A 6 18.40 19.31 -3.87
N THR A 7 18.32 20.37 -3.05
CA THR A 7 17.08 21.13 -2.88
C THR A 7 16.65 21.77 -4.20
N ARG A 8 17.59 22.32 -4.97
CA ARG A 8 17.32 22.89 -6.29
C ARG A 8 16.83 21.83 -7.27
N GLU A 9 17.51 20.65 -7.31
CA GLU A 9 17.10 19.55 -8.20
C GLU A 9 15.74 18.98 -7.83
N LEU A 10 15.43 18.79 -6.54
CA LEU A 10 14.10 18.39 -6.08
C LEU A 10 13.02 19.38 -6.53
N ARG A 11 13.27 20.70 -6.33
CA ARG A 11 12.31 21.74 -6.74
C ARG A 11 12.11 21.77 -8.26
N SER A 12 13.21 21.62 -9.02
CA SER A 12 13.18 21.51 -10.48
C SER A 12 12.40 20.29 -10.95
N LEU A 13 12.63 19.13 -10.34
CA LEU A 13 11.91 17.91 -10.63
C LEU A 13 10.39 18.08 -10.38
N LEU A 14 10.00 18.53 -9.19
CA LEU A 14 8.58 18.75 -8.86
C LEU A 14 7.91 19.74 -9.83
N PHE A 15 8.61 20.80 -10.22
CA PHE A 15 8.11 21.74 -11.22
C PHE A 15 7.90 21.06 -12.59
N ARG A 16 8.85 20.23 -13.03
CA ARG A 16 8.71 19.46 -14.28
C ARG A 16 7.54 18.46 -14.19
N LEU A 17 7.38 17.80 -13.03
CA LEU A 17 6.30 16.83 -12.82
C LEU A 17 4.94 17.49 -12.85
N ARG A 18 4.74 18.65 -12.20
CA ARG A 18 3.48 19.41 -12.25
C ARG A 18 3.01 19.71 -13.67
N LYS A 19 3.95 19.91 -14.62
CA LYS A 19 3.62 20.16 -16.03
C LYS A 19 3.33 18.91 -16.84
N ARG A 20 3.85 17.74 -16.43
CA ARG A 20 3.85 16.52 -17.24
C ARG A 20 2.97 15.41 -16.69
N VAL A 21 2.64 15.47 -15.43
CA VAL A 21 1.95 14.40 -14.72
C VAL A 21 0.78 15.00 -13.95
N LYS A 22 -0.40 14.41 -14.11
CA LYS A 22 -1.53 14.74 -13.25
C LYS A 22 -1.32 14.00 -11.92
N PRO A 23 -1.28 14.69 -10.76
CA PRO A 23 -1.16 14.01 -9.46
C PRO A 23 -2.31 13.03 -9.27
N LEU A 24 -2.08 11.98 -8.52
CA LEU A 24 -3.17 11.11 -8.10
C LEU A 24 -4.14 11.90 -7.22
N ALA A 25 -5.42 11.56 -7.29
CA ALA A 25 -6.38 12.18 -6.39
C ALA A 25 -6.13 11.70 -4.94
N PRO A 26 -6.26 12.55 -3.93
CA PRO A 26 -6.36 12.10 -2.56
C PRO A 26 -7.47 11.03 -2.44
N GLY A 27 -7.23 9.96 -1.68
CA GLY A 27 -8.18 8.86 -1.58
C GLY A 27 -8.29 7.97 -2.83
N HIS A 28 -7.28 7.96 -3.69
CA HIS A 28 -7.23 7.07 -4.87
C HIS A 28 -7.29 5.57 -4.56
N ALA A 29 -7.18 5.20 -3.29
CA ALA A 29 -7.50 3.86 -2.78
C ALA A 29 -9.00 3.51 -2.94
N GLY A 30 -9.83 4.49 -3.25
CA GLY A 30 -11.28 4.36 -3.24
C GLY A 30 -11.88 4.56 -1.84
N ALA A 31 -13.20 4.64 -1.79
CA ALA A 31 -13.89 4.71 -0.50
C ALA A 31 -13.71 3.40 0.29
N PRO A 32 -13.52 3.47 1.62
CA PRO A 32 -13.53 2.28 2.45
C PRO A 32 -14.89 1.55 2.32
N PRO A 33 -14.93 0.23 2.48
CA PRO A 33 -16.20 -0.50 2.62
C PRO A 33 -17.04 0.09 3.76
N GLU A 34 -18.37 -0.04 3.65
CA GLU A 34 -19.27 0.38 4.72
C GLU A 34 -18.90 -0.30 6.05
N GLY A 35 -18.88 0.45 7.13
CA GLY A 35 -18.48 -0.04 8.46
C GLY A 35 -16.96 -0.22 8.66
N THR A 36 -16.15 0.07 7.66
CA THR A 36 -14.69 -0.03 7.76
C THR A 36 -14.07 1.29 8.22
N ASP A 37 -13.16 1.21 9.16
CA ASP A 37 -12.38 2.37 9.62
C ASP A 37 -11.50 2.93 8.48
N PRO A 38 -11.61 4.23 8.14
CA PRO A 38 -10.89 4.82 7.01
C PRO A 38 -9.37 4.85 7.22
N VAL A 39 -8.88 4.92 8.46
CA VAL A 39 -7.44 4.90 8.75
C VAL A 39 -6.88 3.49 8.55
N VAL A 40 -7.63 2.46 8.96
CA VAL A 40 -7.25 1.06 8.69
C VAL A 40 -7.31 0.77 7.19
N HIS A 41 -8.31 1.30 6.48
CA HIS A 41 -8.37 1.17 5.01
C HIS A 41 -7.12 1.75 4.35
N GLU A 42 -6.71 2.96 4.76
CA GLU A 42 -5.49 3.58 4.27
C GLU A 42 -4.23 2.79 4.67
N LEU A 43 -4.19 2.22 5.88
CA LEU A 43 -3.11 1.34 6.32
C LEU A 43 -2.96 0.12 5.39
N VAL A 44 -4.04 -0.60 5.14
CA VAL A 44 -4.06 -1.76 4.23
C VAL A 44 -3.61 -1.37 2.83
N TYR A 45 -4.16 -0.28 2.29
CA TYR A 45 -3.76 0.20 0.96
C TYR A 45 -2.29 0.65 0.92
N SER A 46 -1.79 1.28 1.97
CA SER A 46 -0.38 1.69 2.09
C SER A 46 0.57 0.49 2.04
N PHE A 47 0.20 -0.61 2.67
CA PHE A 47 0.94 -1.87 2.51
C PHE A 47 0.94 -2.36 1.06
N LEU A 48 -0.18 -2.24 0.35
CA LEU A 48 -0.26 -2.68 -1.04
C LEU A 48 0.56 -1.78 -2.00
N VAL A 49 0.67 -0.50 -1.72
CA VAL A 49 1.47 0.44 -2.54
C VAL A 49 2.96 0.34 -2.24
N TRP A 50 3.36 -0.04 -1.03
CA TRP A 50 4.77 -0.16 -0.65
C TRP A 50 5.54 -1.06 -1.63
N GLU A 51 6.62 -0.56 -2.25
CA GLU A 51 7.39 -1.23 -3.31
C GLU A 51 6.53 -1.77 -4.47
N ALA A 52 5.40 -1.13 -4.73
CA ALA A 52 4.50 -1.46 -5.83
C ALA A 52 3.88 -0.20 -6.44
N SER A 53 3.19 -0.33 -7.55
CA SER A 53 2.49 0.80 -8.19
C SER A 53 1.03 0.88 -7.75
N ALA A 54 0.46 2.10 -7.72
CA ALA A 54 -0.95 2.32 -7.40
C ALA A 54 -1.94 1.45 -8.22
N PRO A 55 -1.76 1.21 -9.53
CA PRO A 55 -2.65 0.30 -10.27
C PRO A 55 -2.62 -1.13 -9.76
N LEU A 56 -1.42 -1.66 -9.44
CA LEU A 56 -1.29 -3.00 -8.86
C LEU A 56 -1.95 -3.06 -7.48
N ALA A 57 -1.71 -2.06 -6.64
CA ALA A 57 -2.31 -1.96 -5.31
C ALA A 57 -3.85 -1.92 -5.38
N THR A 58 -4.42 -1.10 -6.28
CA THR A 58 -5.87 -1.01 -6.47
C THR A 58 -6.47 -2.33 -6.95
N ALA A 59 -5.81 -3.02 -7.88
CA ALA A 59 -6.25 -4.33 -8.34
C ALA A 59 -6.20 -5.40 -7.22
N ALA A 60 -5.12 -5.40 -6.41
CA ALA A 60 -4.99 -6.30 -5.27
C ALA A 60 -6.05 -6.02 -4.20
N LEU A 61 -6.28 -4.74 -3.87
CA LEU A 61 -7.32 -4.34 -2.93
C LEU A 61 -8.70 -4.81 -3.41
N GLY A 62 -9.00 -4.66 -4.71
CA GLY A 62 -10.24 -5.15 -5.30
C GLY A 62 -10.44 -6.66 -5.10
N ARG A 63 -9.40 -7.47 -5.35
CA ARG A 63 -9.44 -8.91 -5.11
C ARG A 63 -9.63 -9.26 -3.63
N MET A 64 -8.92 -8.60 -2.73
CA MET A 64 -9.08 -8.79 -1.28
C MET A 64 -10.52 -8.48 -0.84
N ARG A 65 -11.09 -7.34 -1.27
CA ARG A 65 -12.48 -6.95 -0.95
C ARG A 65 -13.54 -7.91 -1.48
N THR A 66 -13.22 -8.69 -2.51
CA THR A 66 -14.11 -9.73 -3.02
C THR A 66 -13.98 -11.06 -2.26
N ALA A 67 -12.80 -11.29 -1.67
CA ALA A 67 -12.44 -12.55 -1.03
C ALA A 67 -12.79 -12.58 0.47
N VAL A 68 -12.82 -11.42 1.14
CA VAL A 68 -13.06 -11.29 2.58
C VAL A 68 -14.19 -10.31 2.86
N VAL A 69 -14.87 -10.50 3.97
CA VAL A 69 -15.98 -9.62 4.42
C VAL A 69 -15.42 -8.32 4.99
N ASP A 70 -14.37 -8.40 5.78
CA ASP A 70 -13.75 -7.24 6.44
C ASP A 70 -12.24 -7.40 6.63
N TYR A 71 -11.58 -6.39 7.18
CA TYR A 71 -10.14 -6.44 7.44
C TYR A 71 -9.77 -7.29 8.66
N ASN A 72 -10.71 -7.68 9.50
CA ASN A 72 -10.47 -8.64 10.55
C ASN A 72 -10.27 -10.05 9.98
N GLU A 73 -10.94 -10.40 8.87
CA GLU A 73 -10.65 -11.64 8.15
C GLU A 73 -9.23 -11.64 7.55
N LEU A 74 -8.77 -10.50 6.99
CA LEU A 74 -7.37 -10.41 6.52
C LEU A 74 -6.35 -10.70 7.64
N ARG A 75 -6.65 -10.31 8.87
CA ARG A 75 -5.80 -10.55 10.03
C ARG A 75 -5.62 -12.03 10.34
N VAL A 76 -6.63 -12.86 10.09
CA VAL A 76 -6.59 -14.30 10.41
C VAL A 76 -6.21 -15.18 9.22
N CYS A 77 -6.21 -14.66 7.99
CA CYS A 77 -5.71 -15.37 6.81
C CYS A 77 -4.24 -15.78 6.96
N TYR A 78 -3.86 -16.90 6.38
CA TYR A 78 -2.44 -17.25 6.30
C TYR A 78 -1.69 -16.32 5.32
N PRO A 79 -0.40 -16.02 5.57
CA PRO A 79 0.36 -15.12 4.69
C PRO A 79 0.38 -15.56 3.23
N LEU A 80 0.43 -16.85 2.94
CA LEU A 80 0.39 -17.37 1.57
C LEU A 80 -0.97 -17.16 0.89
N GLU A 81 -2.06 -17.24 1.63
CA GLU A 81 -3.40 -16.94 1.13
C GLU A 81 -3.51 -15.45 0.80
N LEU A 82 -3.11 -14.57 1.72
CA LEU A 82 -3.06 -13.12 1.46
C LEU A 82 -2.17 -12.78 0.26
N ALA A 83 -1.01 -13.41 0.14
CA ALA A 83 -0.11 -13.22 -1.00
C ALA A 83 -0.78 -13.63 -2.31
N SER A 84 -1.52 -14.74 -2.34
CA SER A 84 -2.26 -15.18 -3.52
C SER A 84 -3.36 -14.19 -3.94
N LEU A 85 -4.03 -13.56 -2.96
CA LEU A 85 -5.03 -12.52 -3.22
C LEU A 85 -4.42 -11.26 -3.85
N MET A 86 -3.14 -10.97 -3.60
CA MET A 86 -2.45 -9.84 -4.25
C MET A 86 -2.22 -10.10 -5.75
N GLY A 87 -2.24 -11.35 -6.19
CA GLY A 87 -2.07 -11.79 -7.57
C GLY A 87 -0.65 -12.25 -7.89
N GLU A 88 -0.54 -13.00 -8.98
CA GLU A 88 0.73 -13.55 -9.44
C GLU A 88 1.74 -12.44 -9.77
N GLY A 89 3.00 -12.65 -9.37
CA GLY A 89 4.09 -11.70 -9.61
C GLY A 89 3.99 -10.39 -8.81
N TYR A 90 3.12 -10.33 -7.79
CA TYR A 90 3.04 -9.14 -6.94
C TYR A 90 4.35 -8.93 -6.16
N PRO A 91 4.95 -7.72 -6.19
CA PRO A 91 6.23 -7.47 -5.51
C PRO A 91 6.15 -7.75 -4.01
N LEU A 92 7.13 -8.48 -3.46
CA LEU A 92 7.23 -8.79 -2.03
C LEU A 92 5.94 -9.41 -1.44
N ALA A 93 5.17 -10.18 -2.22
CA ALA A 93 3.82 -10.62 -1.84
C ALA A 93 3.78 -11.31 -0.47
N VAL A 94 4.66 -12.28 -0.21
CA VAL A 94 4.69 -13.03 1.05
C VAL A 94 5.16 -12.16 2.23
N GLU A 95 6.22 -11.36 2.04
CA GLU A 95 6.70 -10.45 3.07
C GLU A 95 5.64 -9.42 3.43
N ARG A 96 5.03 -8.81 2.43
CA ARG A 96 3.93 -7.86 2.58
C ARG A 96 2.75 -8.45 3.33
N ALA A 97 2.31 -9.65 2.94
CA ALA A 97 1.23 -10.37 3.60
C ALA A 97 1.54 -10.68 5.07
N THR A 98 2.77 -11.13 5.36
CA THR A 98 3.24 -11.39 6.72
C THR A 98 3.21 -10.13 7.57
N ARG A 99 3.76 -9.02 7.05
CA ARG A 99 3.79 -7.73 7.74
C ARG A 99 2.40 -7.13 7.93
N LEU A 100 1.56 -7.17 6.90
CA LEU A 100 0.17 -6.68 6.98
C LEU A 100 -0.62 -7.44 8.05
N ARG A 101 -0.51 -8.77 8.07
CA ARG A 101 -1.14 -9.60 9.08
C ARG A 101 -0.66 -9.27 10.49
N ALA A 102 0.65 -9.10 10.69
CA ALA A 102 1.23 -8.70 11.96
C ALA A 102 0.67 -7.34 12.41
N ALA A 103 0.67 -6.35 11.52
CA ALA A 103 0.14 -5.02 11.81
C ALA A 103 -1.34 -5.05 12.20
N LEU A 104 -2.19 -5.75 11.45
CA LEU A 104 -3.62 -5.87 11.78
C LEU A 104 -3.85 -6.63 13.09
N THR A 105 -3.03 -7.65 13.38
CA THR A 105 -3.08 -8.38 14.66
C THR A 105 -2.71 -7.46 15.82
N GLU A 106 -1.68 -6.65 15.66
CA GLU A 106 -1.24 -5.70 16.69
C GLU A 106 -2.26 -4.58 16.90
N VAL A 107 -2.89 -4.07 15.82
CA VAL A 107 -4.03 -3.14 15.91
C VAL A 107 -5.15 -3.77 16.73
N TYR A 108 -5.57 -4.99 16.36
CA TYR A 108 -6.64 -5.67 17.08
C TYR A 108 -6.32 -5.88 18.56
N ARG A 109 -5.08 -6.24 18.87
CA ARG A 109 -4.62 -6.46 20.24
C ARG A 109 -4.68 -5.17 21.08
N ARG A 110 -4.33 -4.01 20.48
CA ARG A 110 -4.29 -2.72 21.17
C ARG A 110 -5.67 -2.06 21.26
N GLU A 111 -6.46 -2.16 20.20
CA GLU A 111 -7.71 -1.42 20.05
C GLU A 111 -8.95 -2.30 20.30
N HIS A 112 -8.80 -3.61 20.55
CA HIS A 112 -9.87 -4.59 20.66
C HIS A 112 -10.79 -4.63 19.43
N GLY A 113 -10.25 -4.23 18.27
CA GLY A 113 -10.91 -4.18 16.97
C GLY A 113 -9.96 -3.73 15.87
N THR A 114 -10.39 -3.83 14.62
CA THR A 114 -9.65 -3.29 13.47
C THR A 114 -10.02 -1.83 13.23
N MET A 115 -9.71 -0.97 14.20
CA MET A 115 -10.06 0.45 14.21
C MET A 115 -8.87 1.30 14.63
N LEU A 116 -8.62 2.40 13.91
CA LEU A 116 -7.56 3.38 14.17
C LEU A 116 -8.07 4.83 14.11
N GLY A 117 -9.40 5.04 13.99
CA GLY A 117 -10.00 6.36 13.83
C GLY A 117 -9.64 7.34 14.95
N ARG A 118 -9.40 6.84 16.16
CA ARG A 118 -8.96 7.69 17.29
C ARG A 118 -7.63 8.41 17.03
N LEU A 119 -6.79 7.91 16.10
CA LEU A 119 -5.53 8.57 15.76
C LEU A 119 -5.72 9.93 15.08
N ILE A 120 -6.91 10.19 14.52
CA ILE A 120 -7.25 11.48 13.89
C ILE A 120 -7.19 12.61 14.93
N ASP A 121 -7.63 12.32 16.16
CA ASP A 121 -7.75 13.28 17.27
C ASP A 121 -6.45 13.44 18.07
N LEU A 122 -5.46 12.55 17.85
CA LEU A 122 -4.16 12.64 18.51
C LEU A 122 -3.27 13.74 17.90
N PRO A 123 -2.34 14.30 18.68
CA PRO A 123 -1.24 15.06 18.13
C PRO A 123 -0.52 14.24 17.04
N LYS A 124 -0.21 14.86 15.91
CA LYS A 124 0.33 14.13 14.72
C LYS A 124 1.63 13.39 15.02
N ARG A 125 2.44 13.91 15.94
CA ARG A 125 3.64 13.25 16.45
C ARG A 125 3.29 11.93 17.15
N ASP A 126 2.28 11.93 18.02
CA ASP A 126 1.92 10.75 18.81
C ASP A 126 1.22 9.70 17.95
N ALA A 127 0.36 10.13 17.03
CA ALA A 127 -0.24 9.25 16.01
C ALA A 127 0.82 8.60 15.13
N ARG A 128 1.86 9.33 14.71
CA ARG A 128 3.01 8.79 13.96
C ARG A 128 3.78 7.76 14.78
N ALA A 129 4.13 8.09 16.03
CA ALA A 129 4.83 7.18 16.93
C ALA A 129 4.03 5.89 17.17
N TYR A 130 2.71 6.00 17.30
CA TYR A 130 1.83 4.83 17.41
C TYR A 130 1.93 3.92 16.17
N LEU A 131 1.84 4.48 14.97
CA LEU A 131 1.92 3.71 13.71
C LEU A 131 3.29 3.07 13.51
N GLU A 132 4.37 3.79 13.82
CA GLU A 132 5.74 3.29 13.73
C GLU A 132 6.04 2.19 14.75
N ALA A 133 5.32 2.16 15.88
CA ALA A 133 5.42 1.11 16.90
C ALA A 133 4.55 -0.12 16.65
N LEU A 134 3.75 -0.15 15.57
CA LEU A 134 2.99 -1.34 15.19
C LEU A 134 3.93 -2.38 14.57
N GLU A 135 3.77 -3.63 15.01
CA GLU A 135 4.56 -4.74 14.47
C GLU A 135 4.38 -4.85 12.95
N GLY A 136 5.49 -4.99 12.23
CA GLY A 136 5.50 -5.20 10.79
C GLY A 136 5.27 -3.96 9.93
N VAL A 137 4.94 -2.80 10.50
CA VAL A 137 4.71 -1.56 9.73
C VAL A 137 6.03 -0.97 9.23
N PRO A 138 6.26 -0.90 7.90
CA PRO A 138 7.43 -0.21 7.35
C PRO A 138 7.32 1.32 7.53
N PRO A 139 8.45 2.05 7.58
CA PRO A 139 8.46 3.52 7.65
C PRO A 139 7.64 4.19 6.55
N PHE A 140 7.68 3.66 5.32
CA PHE A 140 6.85 4.12 4.20
C PHE A 140 5.36 4.06 4.52
N VAL A 141 4.89 2.94 5.08
CA VAL A 141 3.47 2.73 5.39
C VAL A 141 3.01 3.69 6.48
N ALA A 142 3.78 3.80 7.58
CA ALA A 142 3.48 4.75 8.65
C ALA A 142 3.40 6.20 8.13
N ALA A 143 4.42 6.62 7.37
CA ALA A 143 4.46 7.97 6.80
C ALA A 143 3.27 8.24 5.85
N ARG A 144 2.86 7.24 5.05
CA ARG A 144 1.77 7.38 4.12
C ARG A 144 0.42 7.52 4.82
N VAL A 145 0.17 6.73 5.86
CA VAL A 145 -1.03 6.87 6.70
C VAL A 145 -1.05 8.24 7.40
N VAL A 146 0.10 8.68 7.96
CA VAL A 146 0.22 10.01 8.57
C VAL A 146 -0.12 11.11 7.57
N LEU A 147 0.40 11.03 6.36
CA LEU A 147 0.18 12.05 5.33
C LEU A 147 -1.26 12.07 4.83
N LEU A 148 -1.79 10.92 4.41
CA LEU A 148 -3.03 10.85 3.62
C LEU A 148 -4.29 10.63 4.46
N ALA A 149 -4.20 9.90 5.59
CA ALA A 149 -5.36 9.67 6.45
C ALA A 149 -5.42 10.62 7.64
N LEU A 150 -4.26 11.03 8.17
CA LEU A 150 -4.22 11.85 9.37
C LEU A 150 -3.94 13.34 9.07
N GLY A 151 -3.62 13.72 7.83
CA GLY A 151 -3.31 15.10 7.44
C GLY A 151 -2.04 15.63 8.14
N GLY A 152 -1.11 14.75 8.50
CA GLY A 152 0.15 15.10 9.12
C GLY A 152 1.25 15.41 8.09
N HIS A 153 2.36 15.97 8.57
CA HIS A 153 3.53 16.23 7.73
C HIS A 153 4.43 15.00 7.66
N ALA A 154 4.46 14.35 6.51
CA ALA A 154 5.32 13.22 6.21
C ALA A 154 5.61 13.15 4.70
N VAL A 155 6.70 12.48 4.32
CA VAL A 155 7.00 12.22 2.90
C VAL A 155 7.33 10.73 2.76
N PRO A 156 6.35 9.90 2.38
CA PRO A 156 6.56 8.46 2.21
C PRO A 156 7.59 8.18 1.12
N LEU A 157 8.59 7.36 1.44
CA LEU A 157 9.64 6.98 0.51
C LEU A 157 9.94 5.49 0.67
N ASP A 158 9.90 4.76 -0.43
CA ASP A 158 10.35 3.37 -0.54
C ASP A 158 11.62 3.28 -1.42
N ALA A 159 12.20 2.10 -1.55
CA ALA A 159 13.45 1.92 -2.30
C ALA A 159 13.27 2.31 -3.79
N MET A 160 12.11 2.02 -4.36
CA MET A 160 11.83 2.38 -5.75
C MET A 160 11.82 3.90 -5.96
N LEU A 161 11.07 4.65 -5.13
CA LEU A 161 11.03 6.10 -5.20
C LEU A 161 12.38 6.73 -4.84
N HIS A 162 13.10 6.18 -3.85
CA HIS A 162 14.45 6.62 -3.50
C HIS A 162 15.38 6.52 -4.71
N GLY A 163 15.44 5.36 -5.36
CA GLY A 163 16.27 5.17 -6.56
C GLY A 163 15.90 6.11 -7.70
N MET A 164 14.59 6.38 -7.89
CA MET A 164 14.14 7.34 -8.89
C MET A 164 14.56 8.79 -8.57
N LEU A 165 14.49 9.21 -7.31
CA LEU A 165 14.92 10.53 -6.86
C LEU A 165 16.44 10.68 -6.90
N ALA A 166 17.18 9.62 -6.57
CA ALA A 166 18.65 9.58 -6.67
C ALA A 166 19.11 9.73 -8.13
N ALA A 167 18.43 9.07 -9.08
CA ALA A 167 18.71 9.22 -10.50
C ALA A 167 18.44 10.64 -11.06
N GLU A 168 17.62 11.42 -10.37
CA GLU A 168 17.37 12.85 -10.68
C GLU A 168 18.22 13.78 -9.78
N GLU A 169 19.18 13.23 -9.05
CA GLU A 169 20.08 13.96 -8.12
C GLU A 169 19.33 14.73 -7.01
N ALA A 170 18.07 14.34 -6.74
CA ALA A 170 17.21 15.01 -5.77
C ALA A 170 17.35 14.47 -4.34
N VAL A 171 18.01 13.31 -4.15
CA VAL A 171 18.40 12.75 -2.85
C VAL A 171 19.79 12.14 -2.93
N GLU A 172 20.37 11.81 -1.78
CA GLU A 172 21.68 11.12 -1.71
C GLU A 172 21.52 9.68 -2.20
N PRO A 173 22.27 9.23 -3.22
CA PRO A 173 22.13 7.87 -3.76
C PRO A 173 22.54 6.77 -2.77
N ASP A 174 23.57 7.03 -1.95
CA ASP A 174 24.10 6.08 -0.96
C ASP A 174 23.50 6.30 0.45
N GLY A 175 22.55 7.22 0.57
CA GLY A 175 21.87 7.52 1.83
C GLY A 175 20.81 6.47 2.19
N THR A 176 20.49 6.35 3.48
CA THR A 176 19.36 5.50 3.89
C THR A 176 18.04 6.11 3.49
N ILE A 177 17.02 5.26 3.27
CA ILE A 177 15.65 5.71 2.98
C ILE A 177 15.14 6.60 4.12
N ILE A 178 15.44 6.27 5.37
CA ILE A 178 15.02 7.05 6.54
C ILE A 178 15.64 8.44 6.54
N ASP A 179 16.96 8.56 6.23
CA ASP A 179 17.61 9.85 6.14
C ASP A 179 17.04 10.70 5.00
N ALA A 180 16.77 10.06 3.86
CA ALA A 180 16.12 10.72 2.72
C ALA A 180 14.70 11.19 3.04
N MET A 181 13.88 10.39 3.73
CA MET A 181 12.56 10.79 4.23
C MET A 181 12.68 12.02 5.13
N GLY A 182 13.55 11.96 6.14
CA GLY A 182 13.77 13.08 7.07
C GLY A 182 14.29 14.34 6.37
N TRP A 183 15.13 14.20 5.34
CA TRP A 183 15.61 15.32 4.54
C TRP A 183 14.48 15.93 3.68
N LEU A 184 13.64 15.11 3.04
CA LEU A 184 12.48 15.55 2.28
C LEU A 184 11.48 16.28 3.17
N GLU A 185 11.19 15.77 4.36
CA GLU A 185 10.29 16.42 5.35
C GLU A 185 10.82 17.79 5.79
N ARG A 186 12.14 17.96 5.95
CA ARG A 186 12.74 19.28 6.25
C ARG A 186 12.74 20.23 5.05
N THR A 187 12.80 19.70 3.83
CA THR A 187 12.91 20.50 2.59
C THR A 187 11.56 20.92 2.03
N LEU A 188 10.52 20.09 2.17
CA LEU A 188 9.17 20.37 1.74
C LEU A 188 8.36 20.95 2.91
N ARG A 189 7.55 21.94 2.63
CA ARG A 189 6.62 22.49 3.63
C ARG A 189 5.45 21.50 3.82
N ALA A 190 4.86 21.49 5.02
CA ALA A 190 3.74 20.59 5.33
C ALA A 190 2.61 20.67 4.29
N LYS A 191 2.23 21.89 3.86
CA LYS A 191 1.20 22.11 2.83
C LYS A 191 1.56 21.65 1.42
N GLU A 192 2.83 21.34 1.16
CA GLU A 192 3.34 20.88 -0.15
C GLU A 192 3.54 19.36 -0.18
N SER A 193 3.60 18.70 0.98
CA SER A 193 4.01 17.31 1.10
C SER A 193 3.04 16.36 0.41
N GLU A 194 1.74 16.57 0.58
CA GLU A 194 0.72 15.72 -0.05
C GLU A 194 0.78 15.82 -1.56
N GLU A 195 0.77 17.05 -2.12
CA GLU A 195 0.88 17.24 -3.57
C GLU A 195 2.19 16.65 -4.11
N ALA A 196 3.31 16.91 -3.43
CA ALA A 196 4.61 16.40 -3.85
C ALA A 196 4.61 14.87 -3.87
N TYR A 197 4.10 14.22 -2.82
CA TYR A 197 4.00 12.77 -2.78
C TYR A 197 3.10 12.20 -3.89
N LEU A 198 1.91 12.78 -4.08
CA LEU A 198 0.97 12.32 -5.11
C LEU A 198 1.52 12.51 -6.54
N LEU A 199 2.36 13.54 -6.78
CA LEU A 199 3.09 13.71 -8.04
C LEU A 199 4.16 12.63 -8.22
N LEU A 200 4.93 12.32 -7.17
CA LEU A 200 5.95 11.27 -7.21
C LEU A 200 5.32 9.89 -7.43
N GLU A 201 4.20 9.60 -6.80
CA GLU A 201 3.44 8.37 -6.99
C GLU A 201 2.92 8.24 -8.44
N ALA A 202 2.37 9.32 -8.99
CA ALA A 202 1.91 9.36 -10.38
C ALA A 202 3.08 9.24 -11.39
N TRP A 203 4.24 9.78 -11.06
CA TRP A 203 5.46 9.64 -11.84
C TRP A 203 5.98 8.21 -11.82
N ARG A 204 5.99 7.55 -10.66
CA ARG A 204 6.31 6.11 -10.51
C ARG A 204 5.44 5.25 -11.42
N LYS A 205 4.13 5.50 -11.45
CA LYS A 205 3.20 4.77 -12.33
C LYS A 205 3.62 4.81 -13.81
N ARG A 206 4.20 5.89 -14.27
CA ARG A 206 4.63 6.03 -15.69
C ARG A 206 5.93 5.27 -16.00
N LYS A 207 6.80 5.09 -15.00
CA LYS A 207 8.07 4.37 -15.17
C LYS A 207 7.97 2.87 -14.84
N ALA A 208 6.92 2.44 -14.13
CA ALA A 208 6.70 1.03 -13.85
C ALA A 208 6.47 0.24 -15.14
N PRO A 209 7.06 -0.97 -15.32
CA PRO A 209 6.77 -1.82 -16.46
C PRO A 209 5.27 -2.11 -16.50
N LYS A 210 4.68 -2.05 -17.71
CA LYS A 210 3.28 -2.43 -17.90
C LYS A 210 3.16 -3.93 -17.65
N VAL A 211 2.66 -4.32 -16.49
CA VAL A 211 2.21 -5.70 -16.26
C VAL A 211 0.94 -5.87 -17.08
N GLY A 212 1.01 -6.74 -18.08
CA GLY A 212 -0.15 -7.08 -18.91
C GLY A 212 -1.27 -7.64 -18.04
N PRO A 213 -2.54 -7.57 -18.49
CA PRO A 213 -3.66 -8.14 -17.74
C PRO A 213 -3.44 -9.65 -17.63
N THR A 214 -3.15 -10.12 -16.42
CA THR A 214 -3.19 -11.55 -16.11
C THR A 214 -4.64 -11.98 -16.22
N ALA A 215 -4.95 -12.77 -17.27
CA ALA A 215 -6.25 -13.39 -17.44
C ALA A 215 -6.57 -14.22 -16.19
N GLY A 216 -7.63 -13.86 -15.50
CA GLY A 216 -8.12 -14.57 -14.35
C GLY A 216 -8.54 -15.99 -14.73
N ALA A 217 -7.66 -16.96 -14.51
CA ALA A 217 -8.02 -18.36 -14.50
C ALA A 217 -8.65 -18.70 -13.15
N GLY A 218 -9.95 -18.43 -13.02
CA GLY A 218 -10.74 -18.99 -11.94
C GLY A 218 -10.70 -20.53 -12.03
N PRO A 219 -10.67 -21.26 -10.91
CA PRO A 219 -10.68 -22.72 -10.93
C PRO A 219 -11.96 -23.20 -11.59
N LYS A 220 -11.82 -23.89 -12.72
CA LYS A 220 -12.94 -24.61 -13.37
C LYS A 220 -13.46 -25.66 -12.39
N ARG A 221 -14.62 -25.42 -11.81
CA ARG A 221 -15.37 -26.47 -11.11
C ARG A 221 -15.68 -27.58 -12.14
N SER A 222 -15.02 -28.70 -12.02
CA SER A 222 -15.37 -29.91 -12.75
C SER A 222 -16.59 -30.56 -12.09
N SER A 223 -17.76 -30.21 -12.59
CA SER A 223 -19.00 -30.97 -12.30
C SER A 223 -19.12 -32.08 -13.33
N LYS A 224 -18.65 -33.27 -13.01
CA LYS A 224 -19.04 -34.49 -13.73
C LYS A 224 -19.20 -35.62 -12.74
N VAL A 225 -20.32 -35.61 -12.05
CA VAL A 225 -20.82 -36.83 -11.41
C VAL A 225 -21.62 -37.57 -12.50
N GLN A 226 -21.02 -38.58 -13.05
CA GLN A 226 -21.72 -39.54 -13.91
C GLN A 226 -22.46 -40.55 -13.02
N GLY A 227 -23.78 -40.47 -13.04
CA GLY A 227 -24.65 -41.49 -12.50
C GLY A 227 -24.42 -42.82 -13.22
N ARG A 228 -24.08 -43.84 -12.48
CA ARG A 228 -24.17 -45.22 -12.92
C ARG A 228 -25.46 -45.82 -12.33
N SER A 229 -26.47 -45.92 -13.17
CA SER A 229 -27.61 -46.81 -13.00
C SER A 229 -27.10 -48.26 -12.99
N ARG A 230 -27.34 -49.01 -11.90
CA ARG A 230 -27.31 -50.46 -11.95
C ARG A 230 -28.74 -50.94 -12.02
N GLY A 231 -29.04 -51.59 -13.11
CA GLY A 231 -30.26 -52.32 -13.35
C GLY A 231 -30.40 -53.54 -12.41
N SER A 232 -31.63 -53.76 -12.14
CA SER A 232 -32.17 -54.95 -11.48
C SER A 232 -31.93 -56.21 -12.36
N GLU A 233 -31.48 -57.25 -11.74
CA GLU A 233 -31.82 -58.61 -12.22
C GLU A 233 -32.18 -59.48 -11.05
N THR A 234 -33.31 -60.08 -11.24
CA THR A 234 -34.09 -61.02 -10.42
C THR A 234 -33.53 -62.46 -10.58
N GLU A 235 -33.59 -63.16 -9.43
CA GLU A 235 -34.07 -64.57 -9.26
C GLU A 235 -33.21 -65.72 -9.84
N PRO A 236 -33.43 -66.94 -9.32
CA PRO A 236 -34.45 -67.50 -8.47
C PRO A 236 -33.98 -67.92 -7.05
#